data_6948d44b03ef3b6214323d267ac6d6a4
#
_entry.id   6948d44b03ef3b6214323d267ac6d6a4
#
_cell.length_a   1.000
_cell.length_b   1.000
_cell.length_c   1.000
_cell.angle_alpha   90.00
_cell.angle_beta   90.00
_cell.angle_gamma   90.00
#
_symmetry.space_group_name_H-M   'P 1'
#
loop_
_entity.id
_entity.type
_entity.pdbx_description
1 polymer ?
#
loop_
_entity_poly.entity_id
_entity_poly.type
_entity_poly.pdbx_seq_one_letter_code
_entity_poly.pdbx_strand_id
1 'polypeptide(L)'
;MADTDLPPRLTRLTFHGPLSEERAARLVARLARREPATVLDIGCGWGELMLRLLEAAPDAKGVGIDLNGDDLSRGRRNAATRGLLARVEFLEESATGTPHGPADVVLCVGSGQALLGPDGGDADGTGPVTGGETGASGALRATTAALRALRSLVTPGGRVLFGEGFWQRTPAPEELAAMWPGARADDHLLLADVAEAAVAAGFRIEAIETAGETEWEDFESGYLADLEEWLTTHPGHPLAEGTRERVDRHRASWLRGYRGVLGLAYLTLIPAV
;
A
#
# COMPACT_ATOMS: atom_id res chain seq x y z
N MET A 1 31.33 9.13 -6.69
CA MET A 1 30.46 10.08 -5.99
C MET A 1 29.86 9.31 -4.83
N ALA A 2 30.00 9.80 -3.63
CA ALA A 2 29.47 9.10 -2.46
C ALA A 2 27.93 9.14 -2.51
N ASP A 3 27.31 8.06 -2.06
CA ASP A 3 25.85 7.81 -1.98
C ASP A 3 25.06 8.90 -1.19
N THR A 4 25.80 9.83 -0.58
CA THR A 4 25.29 10.95 0.25
C THR A 4 24.71 12.13 -0.56
N ASP A 5 24.94 12.16 -1.88
CA ASP A 5 24.49 13.27 -2.75
C ASP A 5 23.18 12.99 -3.50
N LEU A 6 22.62 11.80 -3.34
CA LEU A 6 21.34 11.45 -3.97
C LEU A 6 20.15 12.02 -3.16
N PRO A 7 19.06 12.39 -3.83
CA PRO A 7 17.84 12.79 -3.14
C PRO A 7 17.37 11.68 -2.18
N PRO A 8 17.12 11.98 -0.91
CA PRO A 8 16.59 10.99 0.03
C PRO A 8 15.19 10.54 -0.38
N ARG A 9 14.80 9.34 0.06
CA ARG A 9 13.52 8.78 -0.33
C ARG A 9 12.68 8.42 0.90
N LEU A 10 11.54 9.11 1.05
CA LEU A 10 10.46 8.78 2.00
C LEU A 10 10.91 8.69 3.47
N THR A 11 11.94 9.47 3.87
CA THR A 11 12.45 9.40 5.26
C THR A 11 11.49 10.02 6.27
N ARG A 12 10.60 10.91 5.81
CA ARG A 12 9.59 11.60 6.62
C ARG A 12 8.32 10.76 6.82
N LEU A 13 8.19 9.62 6.14
CA LEU A 13 7.00 8.78 6.25
C LEU A 13 7.22 7.62 7.22
N THR A 14 6.24 7.43 8.11
CA THR A 14 6.13 6.21 8.95
C THR A 14 5.52 5.07 8.14
N PHE A 15 4.47 5.35 7.39
CA PHE A 15 3.77 4.38 6.55
C PHE A 15 3.88 4.76 5.08
N HIS A 16 3.83 3.77 4.20
CA HIS A 16 3.86 3.95 2.75
C HIS A 16 2.44 4.19 2.19
N GLY A 17 1.70 5.09 2.82
CA GLY A 17 0.33 5.43 2.45
C GLY A 17 -0.32 6.38 3.47
N PRO A 18 -1.51 6.91 3.18
CA PRO A 18 -2.24 7.85 4.03
C PRO A 18 -2.83 7.14 5.27
N LEU A 19 -2.00 6.88 6.25
CA LEU A 19 -2.31 6.15 7.48
C LEU A 19 -1.76 6.89 8.69
N SER A 20 -2.66 7.32 9.60
CA SER A 20 -2.28 7.94 10.86
C SER A 20 -1.84 6.92 11.90
N GLU A 21 -1.03 7.37 12.86
CA GLU A 21 -0.62 6.58 14.03
C GLU A 21 -1.82 6.01 14.78
N GLU A 22 -2.86 6.83 14.97
CA GLU A 22 -4.08 6.43 15.67
C GLU A 22 -4.84 5.32 14.92
N ARG A 23 -4.99 5.44 13.60
CA ARG A 23 -5.63 4.39 12.79
C ARG A 23 -4.79 3.12 12.77
N ALA A 24 -3.48 3.24 12.58
CA ALA A 24 -2.57 2.10 12.62
C ALA A 24 -2.70 1.33 13.95
N ALA A 25 -2.73 2.05 15.09
CA ALA A 25 -2.91 1.43 16.41
C ALA A 25 -4.26 0.69 16.51
N ARG A 26 -5.36 1.26 15.99
CA ARG A 26 -6.67 0.59 15.97
C ARG A 26 -6.68 -0.67 15.10
N LEU A 27 -6.09 -0.60 13.90
CA LEU A 27 -5.99 -1.75 12.99
C LEU A 27 -5.17 -2.87 13.63
N VAL A 28 -3.98 -2.54 14.16
CA VAL A 28 -3.11 -3.49 14.85
C VAL A 28 -3.82 -4.13 16.05
N ALA A 29 -4.48 -3.32 16.92
CA ALA A 29 -5.21 -3.85 18.07
C ALA A 29 -6.35 -4.78 17.66
N ARG A 30 -7.04 -4.54 16.53
CA ARG A 30 -8.09 -5.41 16.00
C ARG A 30 -7.53 -6.74 15.53
N LEU A 31 -6.42 -6.71 14.77
CA LEU A 31 -5.78 -7.91 14.23
C LEU A 31 -5.13 -8.76 15.34
N ALA A 32 -4.49 -8.13 16.33
CA ALA A 32 -3.82 -8.81 17.43
C ALA A 32 -4.79 -9.53 18.41
N ARG A 33 -6.08 -9.12 18.46
CA ARG A 33 -7.08 -9.73 19.38
C ARG A 33 -7.23 -11.25 19.26
N ARG A 34 -6.82 -11.83 18.15
CA ARG A 34 -6.90 -13.28 17.89
C ARG A 34 -5.61 -14.01 18.20
N GLU A 35 -4.62 -13.30 18.77
CA GLU A 35 -3.31 -13.87 19.10
C GLU A 35 -2.72 -14.65 17.91
N PRO A 36 -2.54 -14.00 16.74
CA PRO A 36 -2.05 -14.68 15.55
C PRO A 36 -0.66 -15.26 15.80
N ALA A 37 -0.40 -16.46 15.28
CA ALA A 37 0.93 -17.07 15.29
C ALA A 37 1.73 -16.68 14.03
N THR A 38 1.05 -16.40 12.92
CA THR A 38 1.67 -16.12 11.63
C THR A 38 1.09 -14.88 10.97
N VAL A 39 1.98 -14.04 10.41
CA VAL A 39 1.63 -12.83 9.67
C VAL A 39 2.33 -12.85 8.31
N LEU A 40 1.58 -12.62 7.24
CA LEU A 40 2.11 -12.44 5.88
C LEU A 40 1.77 -11.03 5.41
N ASP A 41 2.77 -10.28 4.96
CA ASP A 41 2.61 -8.90 4.47
C ASP A 41 3.00 -8.82 3.00
N ILE A 42 2.02 -8.60 2.13
CA ILE A 42 2.14 -8.57 0.67
C ILE A 42 2.39 -7.14 0.19
N GLY A 43 3.51 -6.93 -0.54
CA GLY A 43 3.94 -5.59 -0.92
C GLY A 43 4.24 -4.75 0.32
N CYS A 44 5.03 -5.32 1.23
CA CYS A 44 5.17 -4.81 2.59
C CYS A 44 5.93 -3.47 2.67
N GLY A 45 6.66 -3.06 1.61
CA GLY A 45 7.59 -1.94 1.69
C GLY A 45 8.60 -2.17 2.82
N TRP A 46 8.67 -1.25 3.79
CA TRP A 46 9.48 -1.44 5.00
C TRP A 46 8.75 -2.12 6.17
N GLY A 47 7.56 -2.68 5.95
CA GLY A 47 6.86 -3.57 6.86
C GLY A 47 6.38 -2.94 8.17
N GLU A 48 6.13 -1.65 8.23
CA GLU A 48 5.83 -0.96 9.49
C GLU A 48 4.58 -1.52 10.20
N LEU A 49 3.49 -1.78 9.46
CA LEU A 49 2.28 -2.39 10.05
C LEU A 49 2.55 -3.79 10.58
N MET A 50 3.27 -4.61 9.81
CA MET A 50 3.67 -5.96 10.24
C MET A 50 4.51 -5.90 11.51
N LEU A 51 5.52 -5.03 11.57
CA LEU A 51 6.39 -4.89 12.76
C LEU A 51 5.57 -4.51 14.01
N ARG A 52 4.63 -3.57 13.90
CA ARG A 52 3.73 -3.20 15.00
C ARG A 52 2.80 -4.34 15.41
N LEU A 53 2.34 -5.12 14.46
CA LEU A 53 1.53 -6.29 14.78
C LEU A 53 2.36 -7.35 15.53
N LEU A 54 3.62 -7.57 15.16
CA LEU A 54 4.53 -8.46 15.89
C LEU A 54 4.86 -7.95 17.30
N GLU A 55 4.91 -6.63 17.52
CA GLU A 55 5.04 -6.05 18.88
C GLU A 55 3.78 -6.33 19.72
N ALA A 56 2.59 -6.21 19.11
CA ALA A 56 1.31 -6.44 19.79
C ALA A 56 0.96 -7.94 19.98
N ALA A 57 1.58 -8.84 19.22
CA ALA A 57 1.43 -10.29 19.28
C ALA A 57 2.81 -10.95 19.49
N PRO A 58 3.27 -11.12 20.76
CA PRO A 58 4.65 -11.52 21.07
C PRO A 58 5.07 -12.88 20.52
N ASP A 59 4.12 -13.81 20.34
CA ASP A 59 4.38 -15.15 19.81
C ASP A 59 4.34 -15.23 18.27
N ALA A 60 3.86 -14.16 17.62
CA ALA A 60 3.73 -14.12 16.16
C ALA A 60 5.08 -14.06 15.45
N LYS A 61 5.14 -14.71 14.27
CA LYS A 61 6.21 -14.57 13.29
C LYS A 61 5.65 -13.94 12.01
N GLY A 62 6.44 -13.11 11.34
CA GLY A 62 6.03 -12.40 10.13
C GLY A 62 6.95 -12.69 8.95
N VAL A 63 6.34 -12.72 7.76
CA VAL A 63 7.04 -12.72 6.47
C VAL A 63 6.52 -11.52 5.68
N GLY A 64 7.42 -10.62 5.30
CA GLY A 64 7.13 -9.48 4.43
C GLY A 64 7.75 -9.68 3.06
N ILE A 65 6.95 -9.50 2.01
CA ILE A 65 7.37 -9.69 0.62
C ILE A 65 7.26 -8.35 -0.11
N ASP A 66 8.31 -7.94 -0.79
CA ASP A 66 8.34 -6.77 -1.66
C ASP A 66 9.40 -6.94 -2.76
N LEU A 67 9.29 -6.17 -3.85
CA LEU A 67 10.30 -6.12 -4.90
C LEU A 67 11.36 -5.04 -4.66
N ASN A 68 11.12 -4.13 -3.70
CA ASN A 68 12.01 -3.02 -3.41
C ASN A 68 13.01 -3.37 -2.30
N GLY A 69 14.23 -3.73 -2.70
CA GLY A 69 15.32 -4.11 -1.78
C GLY A 69 15.71 -3.00 -0.79
N ASP A 70 15.56 -1.71 -1.16
CA ASP A 70 15.88 -0.58 -0.27
C ASP A 70 14.86 -0.47 0.86
N ASP A 71 13.57 -0.63 0.55
CA ASP A 71 12.50 -0.63 1.54
C ASP A 71 12.63 -1.84 2.47
N LEU A 72 12.91 -3.03 1.94
CA LEU A 72 13.19 -4.23 2.75
C LEU A 72 14.42 -4.04 3.65
N SER A 73 15.45 -3.36 3.16
CA SER A 73 16.64 -3.02 3.97
C SER A 73 16.30 -2.06 5.09
N ARG A 74 15.41 -1.06 4.86
CA ARG A 74 14.86 -0.20 5.89
C ARG A 74 14.05 -1.02 6.91
N GLY A 75 13.21 -1.94 6.46
CA GLY A 75 12.41 -2.85 7.29
C GLY A 75 13.30 -3.69 8.23
N ARG A 76 14.38 -4.27 7.71
CA ARG A 76 15.34 -5.04 8.52
C ARG A 76 16.00 -4.18 9.60
N ARG A 77 16.37 -2.93 9.28
CA ARG A 77 16.90 -1.99 10.28
C ARG A 77 15.86 -1.65 11.36
N ASN A 78 14.61 -1.40 10.96
CA ASN A 78 13.52 -1.13 11.90
C ASN A 78 13.24 -2.34 12.81
N ALA A 79 13.27 -3.55 12.25
CA ALA A 79 13.12 -4.79 13.02
C ALA A 79 14.28 -4.97 14.04
N ALA A 80 15.51 -4.66 13.64
CA ALA A 80 16.67 -4.75 14.50
C ALA A 80 16.55 -3.83 15.72
N THR A 81 16.17 -2.56 15.52
CA THR A 81 15.99 -1.59 16.60
C THR A 81 14.91 -1.96 17.60
N ARG A 82 13.91 -2.76 17.17
CA ARG A 82 12.78 -3.25 17.99
C ARG A 82 13.04 -4.65 18.57
N GLY A 83 14.18 -5.29 18.29
CA GLY A 83 14.47 -6.66 18.74
C GLY A 83 13.62 -7.74 18.06
N LEU A 84 13.11 -7.48 16.85
CA LEU A 84 12.19 -8.36 16.14
C LEU A 84 12.86 -9.29 15.11
N LEU A 85 14.19 -9.17 14.88
CA LEU A 85 14.91 -9.93 13.82
C LEU A 85 14.70 -11.46 13.89
N ALA A 86 14.52 -12.02 15.08
CA ALA A 86 14.29 -13.45 15.25
C ALA A 86 12.84 -13.88 14.88
N ARG A 87 11.95 -12.93 14.65
CA ARG A 87 10.51 -13.16 14.41
C ARG A 87 10.01 -12.64 13.07
N VAL A 88 10.86 -11.99 12.27
CA VAL A 88 10.48 -11.43 10.98
C VAL A 88 11.47 -11.79 9.89
N GLU A 89 10.97 -12.10 8.72
CA GLU A 89 11.73 -12.28 7.50
C GLU A 89 11.23 -11.28 6.44
N PHE A 90 12.17 -10.67 5.71
CA PHE A 90 11.89 -9.76 4.59
C PHE A 90 12.46 -10.37 3.32
N LEU A 91 11.61 -10.65 2.33
CA LEU A 91 11.94 -11.36 1.10
C LEU A 91 11.81 -10.44 -0.11
N GLU A 92 12.88 -10.34 -0.89
CA GLU A 92 12.88 -9.63 -2.17
C GLU A 92 12.44 -10.58 -3.28
N GLU A 93 11.12 -10.71 -3.45
CA GLU A 93 10.52 -11.61 -4.42
C GLU A 93 9.12 -11.16 -4.84
N SER A 94 8.61 -11.74 -5.93
CA SER A 94 7.23 -11.52 -6.36
C SER A 94 6.24 -12.21 -5.42
N ALA A 95 5.17 -11.49 -5.08
CA ALA A 95 4.08 -12.08 -4.31
C ALA A 95 3.13 -12.96 -5.15
N THR A 96 3.29 -12.96 -6.47
CA THR A 96 2.48 -13.80 -7.37
C THR A 96 2.73 -15.27 -7.10
N GLY A 97 1.70 -16.00 -6.68
CA GLY A 97 1.80 -17.43 -6.37
C GLY A 97 2.69 -17.74 -5.16
N THR A 98 2.88 -16.78 -4.25
CA THR A 98 3.73 -16.95 -3.07
C THR A 98 3.41 -18.22 -2.27
N PRO A 99 4.43 -18.99 -1.83
CA PRO A 99 4.23 -20.18 -1.02
C PRO A 99 4.14 -19.89 0.49
N HIS A 100 4.25 -18.63 0.92
CA HIS A 100 4.36 -18.23 2.33
C HIS A 100 3.01 -18.15 3.08
N GLY A 101 1.90 -18.56 2.44
CA GLY A 101 0.60 -18.77 3.07
C GLY A 101 0.30 -20.26 3.31
N PRO A 102 -0.84 -20.57 3.99
CA PRO A 102 -1.73 -19.60 4.61
C PRO A 102 -1.23 -19.08 5.96
N ALA A 103 -1.58 -17.83 6.30
CA ALA A 103 -1.24 -17.18 7.57
C ALA A 103 -2.49 -16.79 8.36
N ASP A 104 -2.34 -16.58 9.68
CA ASP A 104 -3.45 -16.16 10.54
C ASP A 104 -3.86 -14.71 10.28
N VAL A 105 -2.89 -13.87 9.92
CA VAL A 105 -3.14 -12.51 9.43
C VAL A 105 -2.40 -12.31 8.12
N VAL A 106 -3.12 -11.79 7.12
CA VAL A 106 -2.53 -11.34 5.85
C VAL A 106 -2.76 -9.84 5.72
N LEU A 107 -1.68 -9.10 5.53
CA LEU A 107 -1.69 -7.67 5.21
C LEU A 107 -1.46 -7.52 3.71
N CYS A 108 -2.24 -6.65 3.06
CA CYS A 108 -2.08 -6.26 1.66
C CYS A 108 -2.66 -4.85 1.52
N VAL A 109 -1.82 -3.84 1.69
CA VAL A 109 -2.26 -2.44 1.74
C VAL A 109 -1.66 -1.65 0.58
N GLY A 110 -2.50 -1.27 -0.39
CA GLY A 110 -2.07 -0.58 -1.61
C GLY A 110 -1.25 -1.45 -2.58
N SER A 111 -1.31 -2.77 -2.43
CA SER A 111 -0.44 -3.72 -3.13
C SER A 111 -1.17 -4.91 -3.74
N GLY A 112 -2.49 -4.82 -3.93
CA GLY A 112 -3.30 -5.90 -4.49
C GLY A 112 -2.79 -6.40 -5.85
N GLN A 113 -2.26 -5.51 -6.67
CA GLN A 113 -1.65 -5.83 -7.97
C GLN A 113 -0.44 -6.77 -7.87
N ALA A 114 0.31 -6.77 -6.76
CA ALA A 114 1.47 -7.64 -6.56
C ALA A 114 1.11 -9.15 -6.60
N LEU A 115 -0.17 -9.47 -6.40
CA LEU A 115 -0.68 -10.84 -6.45
C LEU A 115 -1.04 -11.31 -7.87
N LEU A 116 -1.11 -10.40 -8.86
CA LEU A 116 -1.71 -10.68 -10.17
C LEU A 116 -0.69 -11.09 -11.26
N GLY A 117 0.61 -10.95 -11.01
CA GLY A 117 1.66 -11.28 -11.97
C GLY A 117 1.92 -10.18 -13.01
N PRO A 118 2.85 -10.43 -13.96
CA PRO A 118 3.41 -9.40 -14.84
C PRO A 118 2.42 -8.74 -15.82
N ASP A 119 1.25 -9.32 -16.01
CA ASP A 119 0.19 -8.74 -16.85
C ASP A 119 -0.70 -7.73 -16.07
N GLY A 120 -0.42 -7.51 -14.81
CA GLY A 120 -1.25 -6.73 -13.89
C GLY A 120 -0.65 -5.46 -13.30
N GLY A 121 0.59 -5.07 -13.58
CA GLY A 121 1.16 -3.85 -12.99
C GLY A 121 2.50 -3.40 -13.57
N ASP A 122 2.75 -2.08 -13.60
CA ASP A 122 4.05 -1.50 -13.88
C ASP A 122 5.02 -1.72 -12.70
N ALA A 123 6.28 -2.09 -13.02
CA ALA A 123 7.28 -2.56 -12.06
C ALA A 123 7.79 -1.51 -11.04
N ASP A 124 7.34 -0.25 -11.10
CA ASP A 124 7.80 0.83 -10.21
C ASP A 124 6.73 1.36 -9.23
N GLY A 125 5.54 0.75 -9.19
CA GLY A 125 4.54 0.98 -8.13
C GLY A 125 3.96 2.40 -8.04
N THR A 126 4.19 3.26 -9.03
CA THR A 126 3.77 4.67 -9.02
C THR A 126 2.63 5.01 -9.99
N GLY A 127 2.18 4.03 -10.77
CA GLY A 127 1.09 4.20 -11.73
C GLY A 127 -0.06 3.21 -11.50
N PRO A 128 -1.28 3.58 -11.92
CA PRO A 128 -2.38 2.65 -11.91
C PRO A 128 -2.09 1.49 -12.88
N VAL A 129 -2.56 0.30 -12.51
CA VAL A 129 -2.48 -0.91 -13.33
C VAL A 129 -3.17 -0.68 -14.67
N THR A 130 -2.40 -0.38 -15.71
CA THR A 130 -2.90 -0.30 -17.08
C THR A 130 -2.72 -1.65 -17.79
N GLY A 131 -3.43 -2.66 -17.34
CA GLY A 131 -3.51 -3.97 -18.00
C GLY A 131 -4.65 -4.00 -19.01
N GLY A 132 -4.34 -4.06 -20.27
CA GLY A 132 -4.98 -4.60 -21.49
C GLY A 132 -6.49 -4.62 -21.68
N GLU A 133 -7.36 -4.34 -20.72
CA GLU A 133 -8.81 -4.31 -20.88
C GLU A 133 -9.43 -3.07 -20.23
N THR A 134 -10.00 -2.24 -21.05
CA THR A 134 -10.60 -0.95 -20.72
C THR A 134 -12.02 -1.11 -20.20
N GLY A 135 -12.30 -0.55 -18.99
CA GLY A 135 -13.64 -0.40 -18.45
C GLY A 135 -13.73 -0.76 -16.95
N ALA A 136 -14.81 -0.34 -16.28
CA ALA A 136 -15.13 -0.70 -14.88
C ALA A 136 -14.99 -2.21 -14.62
N SER A 137 -15.06 -3.02 -15.67
CA SER A 137 -14.75 -4.45 -15.67
C SER A 137 -13.27 -4.76 -15.39
N GLY A 138 -12.31 -3.88 -15.71
CA GLY A 138 -10.87 -4.09 -15.48
C GLY A 138 -10.51 -3.98 -13.99
N ALA A 139 -10.81 -2.84 -13.35
CA ALA A 139 -10.59 -2.66 -11.93
C ALA A 139 -11.34 -3.71 -11.09
N LEU A 140 -12.60 -4.01 -11.42
CA LEU A 140 -13.38 -5.04 -10.71
C LEU A 140 -12.74 -6.43 -10.83
N ARG A 141 -12.23 -6.78 -12.01
CA ARG A 141 -11.54 -8.08 -12.20
C ARG A 141 -10.25 -8.14 -11.41
N ALA A 142 -9.42 -7.09 -11.48
CA ALA A 142 -8.16 -7.02 -10.75
C ALA A 142 -8.38 -7.11 -9.25
N THR A 143 -9.28 -6.27 -8.69
CA THR A 143 -9.64 -6.29 -7.27
C THR A 143 -10.19 -7.65 -6.84
N THR A 144 -11.10 -8.25 -7.64
CA THR A 144 -11.65 -9.57 -7.34
C THR A 144 -10.59 -10.67 -7.40
N ALA A 145 -9.68 -10.62 -8.35
CA ALA A 145 -8.58 -11.59 -8.47
C ALA A 145 -7.61 -11.48 -7.28
N ALA A 146 -7.22 -10.26 -6.88
CA ALA A 146 -6.40 -10.03 -5.71
C ALA A 146 -7.08 -10.56 -4.44
N LEU A 147 -8.37 -10.27 -4.24
CA LEU A 147 -9.13 -10.78 -3.09
C LEU A 147 -9.24 -12.30 -3.08
N ARG A 148 -9.41 -12.96 -4.23
CA ARG A 148 -9.39 -14.43 -4.32
C ARG A 148 -8.01 -15.01 -4.00
N ALA A 149 -6.93 -14.37 -4.44
CA ALA A 149 -5.58 -14.77 -4.04
C ALA A 149 -5.39 -14.63 -2.53
N LEU A 150 -5.78 -13.51 -1.93
CA LEU A 150 -5.76 -13.30 -0.48
C LEU A 150 -6.60 -14.33 0.27
N ARG A 151 -7.73 -14.76 -0.31
CA ARG A 151 -8.59 -15.81 0.29
C ARG A 151 -7.86 -17.14 0.43
N SER A 152 -6.95 -17.49 -0.47
CA SER A 152 -6.14 -18.70 -0.41
C SER A 152 -4.95 -18.58 0.55
N LEU A 153 -4.52 -17.36 0.87
CA LEU A 153 -3.37 -17.07 1.73
C LEU A 153 -3.73 -16.90 3.21
N VAL A 154 -5.02 -16.88 3.56
CA VAL A 154 -5.46 -16.71 4.94
C VAL A 154 -6.04 -18.02 5.51
N THR A 155 -5.69 -18.34 6.78
CA THR A 155 -6.23 -19.50 7.47
C THR A 155 -7.73 -19.37 7.74
N PRO A 156 -8.49 -20.49 7.88
CA PRO A 156 -9.86 -20.44 8.40
C PRO A 156 -9.90 -19.73 9.77
N GLY A 157 -10.75 -18.71 9.90
CA GLY A 157 -10.85 -17.88 11.11
C GLY A 157 -9.80 -16.78 11.24
N GLY A 158 -8.82 -16.72 10.34
CA GLY A 158 -7.84 -15.65 10.25
C GLY A 158 -8.43 -14.30 9.82
N ARG A 159 -7.56 -13.34 9.52
CA ARG A 159 -7.94 -11.98 9.09
C ARG A 159 -7.10 -11.53 7.91
N VAL A 160 -7.73 -10.79 7.01
CA VAL A 160 -7.03 -10.03 5.98
C VAL A 160 -7.26 -8.53 6.26
N LEU A 161 -6.18 -7.75 6.28
CA LEU A 161 -6.26 -6.30 6.14
C LEU A 161 -5.99 -5.98 4.68
N PHE A 162 -7.06 -5.61 3.96
CA PHE A 162 -6.99 -5.22 2.56
C PHE A 162 -7.11 -3.70 2.44
N GLY A 163 -6.04 -3.05 1.98
CA GLY A 163 -6.01 -1.63 1.68
C GLY A 163 -6.12 -1.41 0.17
N GLU A 164 -7.12 -0.65 -0.27
CA GLU A 164 -7.37 -0.45 -1.70
C GLU A 164 -7.74 0.99 -2.00
N GLY A 165 -7.18 1.52 -3.10
CA GLY A 165 -7.59 2.80 -3.68
C GLY A 165 -9.00 2.72 -4.22
N PHE A 166 -9.81 3.76 -3.99
CA PHE A 166 -11.17 3.82 -4.50
C PHE A 166 -11.55 5.25 -4.88
N TRP A 167 -12.49 5.40 -5.82
CA TRP A 167 -13.08 6.70 -6.07
C TRP A 167 -14.09 7.05 -4.99
N GLN A 168 -13.86 8.17 -4.29
CA GLN A 168 -14.83 8.72 -3.34
C GLN A 168 -16.10 9.20 -4.07
N ARG A 169 -15.92 9.62 -5.31
CA ARG A 169 -16.93 9.99 -6.30
C ARG A 169 -16.35 9.80 -7.70
N THR A 170 -17.18 9.73 -8.70
CA THR A 170 -16.71 9.71 -10.10
C THR A 170 -15.87 10.97 -10.39
N PRO A 171 -14.62 10.83 -10.86
CA PRO A 171 -13.78 11.97 -11.22
C PRO A 171 -14.38 12.76 -12.40
N ALA A 172 -14.24 14.07 -12.39
CA ALA A 172 -14.57 14.90 -13.54
C ALA A 172 -13.47 14.80 -14.63
N PRO A 173 -13.79 15.05 -15.91
CA PRO A 173 -12.79 14.99 -16.99
C PRO A 173 -11.55 15.87 -16.76
N GLU A 174 -11.72 17.05 -16.20
CA GLU A 174 -10.64 17.99 -15.87
C GLU A 174 -9.77 17.47 -14.72
N GLU A 175 -10.32 16.77 -13.76
CA GLU A 175 -9.59 16.13 -12.66
C GLU A 175 -8.75 14.97 -13.20
N LEU A 176 -9.33 14.09 -14.02
CA LEU A 176 -8.61 13.01 -14.69
C LEU A 176 -7.44 13.53 -15.53
N ALA A 177 -7.65 14.63 -16.27
CA ALA A 177 -6.60 15.23 -17.07
C ALA A 177 -5.44 15.83 -16.24
N ALA A 178 -5.70 16.16 -14.96
CA ALA A 178 -4.72 16.70 -14.04
C ALA A 178 -4.02 15.61 -13.19
N MET A 179 -4.52 14.36 -13.17
CA MET A 179 -3.93 13.23 -12.44
C MET A 179 -2.65 12.73 -13.12
N TRP A 180 -2.40 11.46 -13.09
CA TRP A 180 -1.30 10.80 -13.79
C TRP A 180 -1.60 10.65 -15.30
N PRO A 181 -0.58 10.48 -16.14
CA PRO A 181 -0.81 10.26 -17.58
C PRO A 181 -1.69 9.02 -17.83
N GLY A 182 -2.75 9.23 -18.59
CA GLY A 182 -3.68 8.16 -18.95
C GLY A 182 -4.71 7.81 -17.88
N ALA A 183 -4.86 8.61 -16.81
CA ALA A 183 -5.86 8.40 -15.77
C ALA A 183 -7.28 8.32 -16.35
N ARG A 184 -8.06 7.38 -15.84
CA ARG A 184 -9.40 7.03 -16.34
C ARG A 184 -10.37 6.88 -15.17
N ALA A 185 -11.64 7.15 -15.43
CA ALA A 185 -12.72 6.97 -14.44
C ALA A 185 -12.91 5.52 -13.99
N ASP A 186 -12.39 4.56 -14.76
CA ASP A 186 -12.48 3.13 -14.51
C ASP A 186 -11.20 2.51 -13.92
N ASP A 187 -10.21 3.33 -13.54
CA ASP A 187 -8.99 2.86 -12.87
C ASP A 187 -9.26 2.35 -11.45
N HIS A 188 -10.26 2.90 -10.78
CA HIS A 188 -10.67 2.47 -9.45
C HIS A 188 -12.18 2.25 -9.36
N LEU A 189 -12.59 1.42 -8.41
CA LEU A 189 -13.97 1.18 -8.05
C LEU A 189 -14.49 2.26 -7.08
N LEU A 190 -15.80 2.37 -6.93
CA LEU A 190 -16.41 3.04 -5.78
C LEU A 190 -16.27 2.14 -4.54
N LEU A 191 -16.31 2.72 -3.34
CA LEU A 191 -16.14 1.98 -2.09
C LEU A 191 -17.15 0.83 -1.93
N ALA A 192 -18.39 1.03 -2.37
CA ALA A 192 -19.43 0.00 -2.33
C ALA A 192 -19.04 -1.21 -3.19
N ASP A 193 -18.51 -0.97 -4.39
CA ASP A 193 -18.12 -2.03 -5.33
C ASP A 193 -16.88 -2.80 -4.81
N VAL A 194 -15.95 -2.13 -4.12
CA VAL A 194 -14.82 -2.80 -3.42
C VAL A 194 -15.35 -3.74 -2.33
N ALA A 195 -16.32 -3.28 -1.54
CA ALA A 195 -16.93 -4.09 -0.50
C ALA A 195 -17.70 -5.29 -1.08
N GLU A 196 -18.45 -5.09 -2.16
CA GLU A 196 -19.17 -6.16 -2.87
C GLU A 196 -18.19 -7.19 -3.48
N ALA A 197 -17.07 -6.73 -4.05
CA ALA A 197 -16.03 -7.61 -4.56
C ALA A 197 -15.42 -8.48 -3.45
N ALA A 198 -15.22 -7.93 -2.25
CA ALA A 198 -14.72 -8.69 -1.11
C ALA A 198 -15.73 -9.79 -0.68
N VAL A 199 -17.02 -9.48 -0.66
CA VAL A 199 -18.08 -10.48 -0.36
C VAL A 199 -18.13 -11.55 -1.46
N ALA A 200 -18.07 -11.16 -2.74
CA ALA A 200 -18.07 -12.08 -3.87
C ALA A 200 -16.82 -12.98 -3.91
N ALA A 201 -15.70 -12.52 -3.36
CA ALA A 201 -14.47 -13.31 -3.21
C ALA A 201 -14.49 -14.28 -2.02
N GLY A 202 -15.60 -14.37 -1.27
CA GLY A 202 -15.78 -15.30 -0.15
C GLY A 202 -15.32 -14.76 1.20
N PHE A 203 -15.42 -13.42 1.40
CA PHE A 203 -15.16 -12.79 2.69
C PHE A 203 -16.44 -12.26 3.34
N ARG A 204 -16.39 -12.13 4.67
CA ARG A 204 -17.24 -11.24 5.44
C ARG A 204 -16.43 -10.03 5.87
N ILE A 205 -17.06 -8.88 5.92
CA ILE A 205 -16.40 -7.63 6.27
C ILE A 205 -16.61 -7.39 7.76
N GLU A 206 -15.52 -7.37 8.54
CA GLU A 206 -15.53 -7.04 9.97
C GLU A 206 -15.55 -5.52 10.17
N ALA A 207 -14.79 -4.78 9.37
CA ALA A 207 -14.74 -3.32 9.43
C ALA A 207 -14.35 -2.72 8.08
N ILE A 208 -14.84 -1.52 7.83
CA ILE A 208 -14.42 -0.64 6.73
C ILE A 208 -14.02 0.69 7.37
N GLU A 209 -12.81 1.13 7.10
CA GLU A 209 -12.30 2.46 7.46
C GLU A 209 -11.75 3.13 6.20
N THR A 210 -11.81 4.44 6.10
CA THR A 210 -11.23 5.19 4.97
C THR A 210 -10.28 6.25 5.49
N ALA A 211 -9.15 6.44 4.79
CA ALA A 211 -8.22 7.52 5.10
C ALA A 211 -8.94 8.88 5.03
N GLY A 212 -8.73 9.69 6.06
CA GLY A 212 -9.27 11.05 6.13
C GLY A 212 -8.41 12.05 5.35
N GLU A 213 -8.92 13.28 5.18
CA GLU A 213 -8.22 14.34 4.47
C GLU A 213 -6.85 14.64 5.11
N THR A 214 -6.78 14.73 6.44
CA THR A 214 -5.51 14.96 7.15
C THR A 214 -4.49 13.85 6.91
N GLU A 215 -4.92 12.57 6.87
CA GLU A 215 -4.01 11.45 6.58
C GLU A 215 -3.43 11.55 5.15
N TRP A 216 -4.23 12.00 4.19
CA TRP A 216 -3.76 12.28 2.83
C TRP A 216 -2.81 13.47 2.78
N GLU A 217 -3.11 14.57 3.48
CA GLU A 217 -2.25 15.76 3.55
C GLU A 217 -0.89 15.44 4.18
N ASP A 218 -0.88 14.66 5.27
CA ASP A 218 0.34 14.22 5.93
C ASP A 218 1.17 13.30 5.02
N PHE A 219 0.52 12.36 4.33
CA PHE A 219 1.18 11.46 3.38
C PHE A 219 1.78 12.21 2.20
N GLU A 220 1.01 13.04 1.50
CA GLU A 220 1.46 13.77 0.32
C GLU A 220 2.55 14.79 0.64
N SER A 221 2.41 15.47 1.77
CA SER A 221 3.45 16.40 2.25
C SER A 221 4.74 15.66 2.62
N GLY A 222 4.62 14.55 3.36
CA GLY A 222 5.76 13.73 3.75
C GLY A 222 6.45 13.06 2.55
N TYR A 223 5.68 12.69 1.53
CA TYR A 223 6.21 12.11 0.29
C TYR A 223 7.14 13.07 -0.46
N LEU A 224 6.84 14.37 -0.46
CA LEU A 224 7.62 15.40 -1.15
C LEU A 224 8.67 16.07 -0.27
N ALA A 225 8.52 16.03 1.06
CA ALA A 225 9.30 16.86 1.99
C ALA A 225 10.82 16.66 1.87
N ASP A 226 11.27 15.42 1.75
CA ASP A 226 12.71 15.12 1.60
C ASP A 226 13.28 15.72 0.31
N LEU A 227 12.53 15.64 -0.78
CA LEU A 227 12.95 16.13 -2.09
C LEU A 227 12.97 17.66 -2.12
N GLU A 228 12.00 18.30 -1.48
CA GLU A 228 11.93 19.77 -1.37
C GLU A 228 13.11 20.31 -0.56
N GLU A 229 13.42 19.71 0.58
CA GLU A 229 14.56 20.08 1.39
C GLU A 229 15.88 19.88 0.63
N TRP A 230 16.02 18.73 -0.05
CA TRP A 230 17.20 18.45 -0.87
C TRP A 230 17.37 19.46 -2.00
N LEU A 231 16.31 19.86 -2.71
CA LEU A 231 16.35 20.86 -3.77
C LEU A 231 16.82 22.23 -3.29
N THR A 232 16.49 22.64 -2.05
CA THR A 232 16.94 23.91 -1.49
C THR A 232 18.44 23.91 -1.17
N THR A 233 19.01 22.76 -0.84
CA THR A 233 20.41 22.61 -0.47
C THR A 233 21.31 22.22 -1.65
N HIS A 234 20.73 21.73 -2.75
CA HIS A 234 21.46 21.24 -3.94
C HIS A 234 20.98 21.89 -5.26
N PRO A 235 20.83 23.24 -5.34
CA PRO A 235 20.20 23.88 -6.50
C PRO A 235 20.97 23.70 -7.80
N GLY A 236 22.28 23.46 -7.75
CA GLY A 236 23.17 23.24 -8.91
C GLY A 236 23.48 21.78 -9.20
N HIS A 237 22.87 20.83 -8.48
CA HIS A 237 23.13 19.41 -8.69
C HIS A 237 22.56 18.94 -10.05
N PRO A 238 23.25 18.04 -10.80
CA PRO A 238 22.77 17.55 -12.09
C PRO A 238 21.36 16.94 -12.07
N LEU A 239 20.93 16.41 -10.94
CA LEU A 239 19.58 15.84 -10.76
C LEU A 239 18.53 16.88 -10.32
N ALA A 240 18.91 18.12 -9.99
CA ALA A 240 18.01 19.09 -9.38
C ALA A 240 16.84 19.48 -10.29
N GLU A 241 17.09 19.71 -11.58
CA GLU A 241 16.04 20.10 -12.53
C GLU A 241 15.00 19.00 -12.69
N GLY A 242 15.40 17.77 -13.00
CA GLY A 242 14.48 16.64 -13.15
C GLY A 242 13.76 16.27 -11.84
N THR A 243 14.41 16.47 -10.69
CA THR A 243 13.76 16.27 -9.39
C THR A 243 12.69 17.33 -9.15
N ARG A 244 12.95 18.62 -9.46
CA ARG A 244 11.97 19.70 -9.34
C ARG A 244 10.76 19.46 -10.23
N GLU A 245 10.97 19.12 -11.50
CA GLU A 245 9.87 18.81 -12.41
C GLU A 245 9.00 17.68 -11.91
N ARG A 246 9.60 16.62 -11.35
CA ARG A 246 8.87 15.49 -10.77
C ARG A 246 8.03 15.90 -9.55
N VAL A 247 8.63 16.64 -8.63
CA VAL A 247 7.98 17.18 -7.43
C VAL A 247 6.81 18.10 -7.78
N ASP A 248 7.02 19.05 -8.69
CA ASP A 248 5.99 20.00 -9.11
C ASP A 248 4.83 19.29 -9.83
N ARG A 249 5.14 18.30 -10.67
CA ARG A 249 4.14 17.48 -11.35
C ARG A 249 3.32 16.67 -10.35
N HIS A 250 3.96 16.00 -9.40
CA HIS A 250 3.26 15.21 -8.37
C HIS A 250 2.34 16.10 -7.53
N ARG A 251 2.84 17.26 -7.06
CA ARG A 251 2.04 18.23 -6.32
C ARG A 251 0.85 18.74 -7.12
N ALA A 252 1.05 19.07 -8.41
CA ALA A 252 -0.03 19.51 -9.28
C ALA A 252 -1.07 18.41 -9.50
N SER A 253 -0.63 17.15 -9.67
CA SER A 253 -1.49 15.98 -9.81
C SER A 253 -2.33 15.76 -8.55
N TRP A 254 -1.73 15.87 -7.38
CA TRP A 254 -2.48 15.79 -6.11
C TRP A 254 -3.50 16.93 -6.00
N LEU A 255 -3.05 18.18 -6.02
CA LEU A 255 -3.90 19.32 -5.68
C LEU A 255 -5.03 19.60 -6.70
N ARG A 256 -4.81 19.29 -7.98
CA ARG A 256 -5.77 19.57 -9.06
C ARG A 256 -6.47 18.33 -9.59
N GLY A 257 -5.89 17.16 -9.35
CA GLY A 257 -6.41 15.89 -9.84
C GLY A 257 -7.14 15.12 -8.74
N TYR A 258 -6.42 14.43 -7.87
CA TYR A 258 -7.03 13.42 -7.01
C TYR A 258 -7.36 13.84 -5.58
N ARG A 259 -7.01 15.04 -5.10
CA ARG A 259 -7.39 15.52 -3.77
C ARG A 259 -8.92 15.56 -3.62
N GLY A 260 -9.46 14.83 -2.63
CA GLY A 260 -10.90 14.71 -2.42
C GLY A 260 -11.65 13.89 -3.47
N VAL A 261 -10.91 13.17 -4.33
CA VAL A 261 -11.47 12.28 -5.36
C VAL A 261 -11.02 10.85 -5.14
N LEU A 262 -9.70 10.64 -4.99
CA LEU A 262 -9.13 9.33 -4.63
C LEU A 262 -9.17 9.15 -3.11
N GLY A 263 -9.68 8.01 -2.67
CA GLY A 263 -9.63 7.56 -1.29
C GLY A 263 -8.77 6.31 -1.14
N LEU A 264 -8.37 5.99 0.09
CA LEU A 264 -7.80 4.71 0.46
C LEU A 264 -8.69 4.07 1.52
N ALA A 265 -9.20 2.87 1.25
CA ALA A 265 -10.00 2.09 2.17
C ALA A 265 -9.12 1.02 2.86
N TYR A 266 -9.43 0.74 4.12
CA TYR A 266 -8.87 -0.34 4.93
C TYR A 266 -10.00 -1.27 5.32
N LEU A 267 -10.08 -2.43 4.68
CA LEU A 267 -11.09 -3.45 4.97
C LEU A 267 -10.46 -4.54 5.85
N THR A 268 -11.03 -4.75 7.04
CA THR A 268 -10.72 -5.95 7.82
C THR A 268 -11.69 -7.05 7.41
N LEU A 269 -11.15 -8.13 6.83
CA LEU A 269 -11.92 -9.19 6.20
C LEU A 269 -11.76 -10.52 6.96
N ILE A 270 -12.86 -11.29 7.01
CA ILE A 270 -12.91 -12.62 7.59
C ILE A 270 -13.22 -13.61 6.47
N PRO A 271 -12.42 -14.67 6.26
CA PRO A 271 -12.77 -15.71 5.31
C PRO A 271 -14.11 -16.37 5.69
N ALA A 272 -15.09 -16.32 4.76
CA ALA A 272 -16.34 -17.05 4.96
C ALA A 272 -16.11 -18.57 4.90
N VAL A 273 -16.87 -19.31 5.72
CA VAL A 273 -16.85 -20.78 5.77
C VAL A 273 -17.67 -21.35 4.64
#